data_9ed333c4e7e001b8244acccd786a9ef6
#
_entry.id   9ed333c4e7e001b8244acccd786a9ef6
#
_cell.length_a   1.000
_cell.length_b   1.000
_cell.length_c   1.000
_cell.angle_alpha   90.00
_cell.angle_beta   90.00
_cell.angle_gamma   90.00
#
_symmetry.space_group_name_H-M   'P 1'
#
loop_
_entity.id
_entity.type
_entity.pdbx_description
1 polymer ?
#
loop_
_entity_poly.entity_id
_entity_poly.type
_entity_poly.pdbx_seq_one_letter_code
_entity_poly.pdbx_strand_id
1 'polypeptide(L)'
;LQTQKFFAERREQFIGAARNVVAVVAGVERQYLARVGKIAQTEDQGRNIVNSLEIERTAHHPHSGVPYLPGSSLKGAMRTAWLDHANAGSDKQAGEKANDVERRLLGGGFHADPFRLVRVADATGAAIASRVVFCTNHKKRRVLDKSGRELTGQGPATRRETIVAGQLRSLRSEIRLDDLAGIHLENERAGALTPIPKYRIPSFAELAQACNRFYLHKFDEELRILEERRLVSDSWLAGMRDLLLALQDYLQSGKAMLL
;
A
#
# COMPACT_ATOMS: atom_id res chain seq x y z
N LEU A 1 -1.32 -27.25 11.35
CA LEU A 1 -2.59 -27.42 12.11
C LEU A 1 -2.35 -27.89 13.55
N GLN A 2 -1.51 -28.89 13.80
CA GLN A 2 -1.18 -29.36 15.17
C GLN A 2 -0.46 -28.25 15.97
N THR A 3 0.49 -27.55 15.36
CA THR A 3 1.19 -26.42 15.97
C THR A 3 0.23 -25.29 16.33
N GLN A 4 -0.72 -24.95 15.44
CA GLN A 4 -1.73 -23.93 15.71
C GLN A 4 -2.67 -24.35 16.84
N LYS A 5 -3.07 -25.62 16.90
CA LYS A 5 -3.87 -26.17 17.99
C LYS A 5 -3.13 -26.08 19.32
N PHE A 6 -1.86 -26.48 19.35
CA PHE A 6 -1.01 -26.39 20.53
C PHE A 6 -0.96 -24.97 21.11
N PHE A 7 -0.73 -23.95 20.26
CA PHE A 7 -0.72 -22.57 20.72
C PHE A 7 -2.10 -22.04 21.11
N ALA A 8 -3.17 -22.45 20.41
CA ALA A 8 -4.53 -22.07 20.77
C ALA A 8 -4.96 -22.58 22.15
N GLU A 9 -4.63 -23.84 22.45
CA GLU A 9 -4.95 -24.49 23.74
C GLU A 9 -4.13 -23.91 24.92
N ARG A 10 -2.97 -23.31 24.63
CA ARG A 10 -2.05 -22.77 25.65
C ARG A 10 -1.86 -21.25 25.54
N ARG A 11 -2.85 -20.58 24.98
CA ARG A 11 -2.80 -19.13 24.73
C ARG A 11 -2.35 -18.32 25.94
N GLU A 12 -2.91 -18.61 27.11
CA GLU A 12 -2.60 -17.89 28.35
C GLU A 12 -1.13 -18.03 28.76
N GLN A 13 -0.53 -19.17 28.50
CA GLN A 13 0.89 -19.42 28.79
C GLN A 13 1.83 -18.64 27.89
N PHE A 14 1.43 -18.39 26.64
CA PHE A 14 2.26 -17.74 25.63
C PHE A 14 2.04 -16.23 25.51
N ILE A 15 0.88 -15.71 25.96
CA ILE A 15 0.55 -14.31 25.80
C ILE A 15 1.56 -13.37 26.50
N GLY A 16 2.11 -13.78 27.63
CA GLY A 16 3.14 -13.04 28.35
C GLY A 16 4.50 -12.95 27.64
N ALA A 17 4.79 -13.91 26.75
CA ALA A 17 6.01 -13.93 25.94
C ALA A 17 5.81 -13.35 24.52
N ALA A 18 4.59 -12.93 24.18
CA ALA A 18 4.30 -12.37 22.87
C ALA A 18 4.94 -11.00 22.72
N ARG A 19 5.68 -10.80 21.63
CA ARG A 19 6.25 -9.48 21.28
C ARG A 19 5.20 -8.49 20.85
N ASN A 20 4.13 -8.97 20.23
CA ASN A 20 3.04 -8.16 19.74
C ASN A 20 1.73 -8.95 19.82
N VAL A 21 0.66 -8.27 20.20
CA VAL A 21 -0.69 -8.81 20.25
C VAL A 21 -1.55 -8.00 19.29
N VAL A 22 -2.14 -8.68 18.32
CA VAL A 22 -2.92 -8.06 17.25
C VAL A 22 -4.39 -8.40 17.44
N ALA A 23 -5.25 -7.39 17.43
CA ALA A 23 -6.69 -7.60 17.46
C ALA A 23 -7.17 -8.36 16.22
N VAL A 24 -8.15 -9.23 16.39
CA VAL A 24 -8.74 -10.01 15.32
C VAL A 24 -10.23 -9.75 15.27
N VAL A 25 -10.80 -9.48 14.09
CA VAL A 25 -12.25 -9.31 13.95
C VAL A 25 -12.98 -10.63 14.21
N ALA A 26 -14.14 -10.57 14.84
CA ALA A 26 -14.89 -11.74 15.28
C ALA A 26 -15.17 -12.79 14.18
N GLY A 27 -15.31 -12.36 12.92
CA GLY A 27 -15.48 -13.26 11.78
C GLY A 27 -14.25 -14.11 11.49
N VAL A 28 -13.05 -13.53 11.58
CA VAL A 28 -11.77 -14.24 11.42
C VAL A 28 -11.54 -15.18 12.60
N GLU A 29 -11.83 -14.74 13.82
CA GLU A 29 -11.74 -15.57 15.03
C GLU A 29 -12.63 -16.81 14.92
N ARG A 30 -13.91 -16.64 14.59
CA ARG A 30 -14.83 -17.77 14.38
C ARG A 30 -14.31 -18.76 13.33
N GLN A 31 -13.78 -18.25 12.21
CA GLN A 31 -13.22 -19.09 11.18
C GLN A 31 -11.97 -19.85 11.66
N TYR A 32 -11.11 -19.20 12.45
CA TYR A 32 -9.95 -19.80 13.06
C TYR A 32 -10.34 -20.94 13.99
N LEU A 33 -11.22 -20.68 14.95
CA LEU A 33 -11.71 -21.66 15.92
C LEU A 33 -12.43 -22.85 15.25
N ALA A 34 -13.17 -22.59 14.17
CA ALA A 34 -13.84 -23.64 13.40
C ALA A 34 -12.88 -24.57 12.66
N ARG A 35 -11.65 -24.17 12.42
CA ARG A 35 -10.65 -24.91 11.61
C ARG A 35 -9.45 -25.41 12.38
N VAL A 36 -9.10 -24.77 13.50
CA VAL A 36 -7.98 -25.18 14.35
C VAL A 36 -8.19 -26.62 14.85
N GLY A 37 -7.20 -27.44 14.60
CA GLY A 37 -7.20 -28.84 15.02
C GLY A 37 -8.03 -29.80 14.18
N LYS A 38 -8.72 -29.32 13.12
CA LYS A 38 -9.39 -30.21 12.16
C LYS A 38 -8.42 -30.70 11.09
N ILE A 39 -8.57 -31.96 10.69
CA ILE A 39 -7.77 -32.61 9.64
C ILE A 39 -8.06 -31.93 8.29
N ALA A 40 -7.03 -31.91 7.42
CA ALA A 40 -7.15 -31.41 6.08
C ALA A 40 -8.38 -31.97 5.35
N GLN A 41 -9.16 -31.08 4.73
CA GLN A 41 -10.26 -31.51 3.86
C GLN A 41 -9.68 -32.02 2.55
N THR A 42 -10.23 -33.10 2.03
CA THR A 42 -9.90 -33.65 0.71
C THR A 42 -10.83 -32.97 -0.31
N GLU A 43 -10.28 -32.31 -1.32
CA GLU A 43 -11.08 -31.83 -2.46
C GLU A 43 -11.40 -32.96 -3.45
N ASP A 44 -12.37 -32.72 -4.35
CA ASP A 44 -12.96 -33.64 -5.33
C ASP A 44 -11.96 -34.41 -6.24
N GLN A 45 -10.68 -34.09 -6.18
CA GLN A 45 -9.63 -34.77 -6.94
C GLN A 45 -8.57 -35.48 -6.05
N GLY A 46 -8.89 -35.75 -4.79
CA GLY A 46 -7.98 -36.48 -3.89
C GLY A 46 -6.77 -35.65 -3.42
N ARG A 47 -6.73 -34.34 -3.68
CA ARG A 47 -5.69 -33.47 -3.15
C ARG A 47 -6.04 -33.05 -1.72
N ASN A 48 -5.15 -33.35 -0.78
CA ASN A 48 -5.24 -32.84 0.57
C ASN A 48 -5.03 -31.32 0.56
N ILE A 49 -6.09 -30.56 0.75
CA ILE A 49 -5.98 -29.13 0.98
C ILE A 49 -5.55 -28.93 2.42
N VAL A 50 -4.33 -28.51 2.58
CA VAL A 50 -3.89 -27.91 3.84
C VAL A 50 -4.66 -26.59 3.94
N ASN A 51 -5.71 -26.54 4.74
CA ASN A 51 -6.44 -25.32 5.08
C ASN A 51 -5.46 -24.37 5.80
N SER A 52 -4.63 -23.67 5.05
CA SER A 52 -3.73 -22.69 5.64
C SER A 52 -4.58 -21.55 6.16
N LEU A 53 -4.58 -21.36 7.48
CA LEU A 53 -5.09 -20.14 8.12
C LEU A 53 -4.02 -19.06 7.99
N GLU A 54 -3.57 -18.84 6.76
CA GLU A 54 -2.54 -17.87 6.46
C GLU A 54 -3.08 -16.45 6.66
N ILE A 55 -2.31 -15.64 7.35
CA ILE A 55 -2.58 -14.23 7.58
C ILE A 55 -1.45 -13.45 6.92
N GLU A 56 -1.78 -12.67 5.90
CA GLU A 56 -0.83 -11.74 5.31
C GLU A 56 -0.59 -10.60 6.33
N ARG A 57 0.61 -10.51 6.83
CA ARG A 57 0.96 -9.53 7.84
C ARG A 57 1.49 -8.24 7.24
N THR A 58 1.23 -7.12 7.90
CA THR A 58 1.91 -5.85 7.58
C THR A 58 3.39 -5.92 7.98
N ALA A 59 4.19 -4.98 7.49
CA ALA A 59 5.59 -4.87 7.88
C ALA A 59 5.70 -4.45 9.36
N HIS A 60 6.57 -5.12 10.12
CA HIS A 60 6.84 -4.83 11.53
C HIS A 60 8.31 -4.55 11.74
N HIS A 61 8.59 -3.57 12.58
CA HIS A 61 9.95 -3.27 12.97
C HIS A 61 10.53 -4.45 13.78
N PRO A 62 11.69 -4.99 13.40
CA PRO A 62 12.17 -6.27 13.93
C PRO A 62 12.44 -6.25 15.44
N HIS A 63 12.80 -5.10 16.01
CA HIS A 63 13.08 -4.99 17.44
C HIS A 63 11.84 -4.64 18.27
N SER A 64 11.04 -3.67 17.84
CA SER A 64 9.88 -3.21 18.61
C SER A 64 8.61 -4.03 18.36
N GLY A 65 8.52 -4.75 17.23
CA GLY A 65 7.31 -5.44 16.80
C GLY A 65 6.16 -4.51 16.41
N VAL A 66 6.39 -3.20 16.30
CA VAL A 66 5.38 -2.20 15.92
C VAL A 66 5.24 -2.17 14.40
N PRO A 67 4.02 -2.11 13.85
CA PRO A 67 3.80 -1.93 12.43
C PRO A 67 4.41 -0.61 11.91
N TYR A 68 4.89 -0.63 10.67
CA TYR A 68 5.41 0.56 10.00
C TYR A 68 5.06 0.55 8.51
N LEU A 69 5.17 1.71 7.85
CA LEU A 69 5.08 1.80 6.39
C LEU A 69 6.50 1.87 5.80
N PRO A 70 6.88 0.91 4.95
CA PRO A 70 8.20 0.93 4.33
C PRO A 70 8.41 2.18 3.48
N GLY A 71 9.52 2.88 3.68
CA GLY A 71 9.91 4.04 2.89
C GLY A 71 10.04 3.72 1.40
N SER A 72 10.43 2.48 1.07
CA SER A 72 10.47 1.98 -0.31
C SER A 72 9.09 1.96 -0.97
N SER A 73 8.02 1.63 -0.22
CA SER A 73 6.65 1.66 -0.72
C SER A 73 6.18 3.09 -0.98
N LEU A 74 6.44 4.00 -0.03
CA LEU A 74 6.13 5.43 -0.20
C LEU A 74 6.89 6.02 -1.39
N LYS A 75 8.18 5.72 -1.49
CA LYS A 75 9.02 6.13 -2.62
C LYS A 75 8.50 5.59 -3.96
N GLY A 76 8.04 4.33 -4.00
CA GLY A 76 7.44 3.72 -5.19
C GLY A 76 6.16 4.43 -5.63
N ALA A 77 5.30 4.82 -4.68
CA ALA A 77 4.10 5.60 -4.96
C ALA A 77 4.46 6.98 -5.55
N MET A 78 5.38 7.72 -4.91
CA MET A 78 5.86 9.01 -5.42
C MET A 78 6.46 8.88 -6.83
N ARG A 79 7.27 7.83 -7.06
CA ARG A 79 7.88 7.58 -8.37
C ARG A 79 6.83 7.34 -9.47
N THR A 80 5.79 6.59 -9.16
CA THR A 80 4.68 6.35 -10.11
C THR A 80 4.01 7.65 -10.53
N ALA A 81 3.67 8.50 -9.57
CA ALA A 81 3.05 9.80 -9.83
C ALA A 81 3.99 10.76 -10.59
N TRP A 82 5.28 10.74 -10.28
CA TRP A 82 6.27 11.56 -10.98
C TRP A 82 6.48 11.12 -12.43
N LEU A 83 6.48 9.82 -12.69
CA LEU A 83 6.57 9.29 -14.06
C LEU A 83 5.35 9.66 -14.89
N ASP A 84 4.14 9.63 -14.30
CA ASP A 84 2.92 10.10 -14.95
C ASP A 84 3.03 11.60 -15.28
N HIS A 85 3.50 12.41 -14.34
CA HIS A 85 3.77 13.83 -14.56
C HIS A 85 4.81 14.05 -15.67
N ALA A 86 5.91 13.33 -15.66
CA ALA A 86 6.95 13.42 -16.70
C ALA A 86 6.46 12.98 -18.09
N ASN A 87 5.47 12.08 -18.12
CA ASN A 87 4.79 11.65 -19.35
C ASN A 87 3.75 12.68 -19.82
N ALA A 88 3.53 13.75 -19.08
CA ALA A 88 2.54 14.80 -19.36
C ALA A 88 1.11 14.26 -19.56
N GLY A 89 0.75 13.18 -18.87
CA GLY A 89 -0.53 12.50 -19.03
C GLY A 89 -0.73 11.84 -20.42
N SER A 90 0.34 11.70 -21.20
CA SER A 90 0.24 11.08 -22.52
C SER A 90 -0.11 9.60 -22.39
N ASP A 91 -1.00 9.13 -23.27
CA ASP A 91 -1.31 7.71 -23.35
C ASP A 91 -0.07 6.90 -23.73
N LYS A 92 -0.06 5.64 -23.33
CA LYS A 92 0.93 4.68 -23.83
C LYS A 92 0.80 4.56 -25.34
N GLN A 93 1.94 4.52 -26.02
CA GLN A 93 1.93 4.14 -27.42
C GLN A 93 1.40 2.72 -27.60
N ALA A 94 0.71 2.44 -28.69
CA ALA A 94 0.15 1.11 -28.94
C ALA A 94 1.26 0.04 -28.85
N GLY A 95 1.08 -0.94 -27.95
CA GLY A 95 2.04 -2.01 -27.70
C GLY A 95 3.17 -1.67 -26.72
N GLU A 96 3.26 -0.44 -26.21
CA GLU A 96 4.29 -0.04 -25.24
C GLU A 96 4.05 -0.69 -23.87
N LYS A 97 5.07 -1.34 -23.32
CA LYS A 97 5.05 -1.91 -21.98
C LYS A 97 5.45 -0.85 -20.94
N ALA A 98 5.11 -1.06 -19.67
CA ALA A 98 5.47 -0.15 -18.58
C ALA A 98 6.99 0.14 -18.54
N ASN A 99 7.82 -0.88 -18.74
CA ASN A 99 9.29 -0.74 -18.77
C ASN A 99 9.79 0.12 -19.96
N ASP A 100 9.06 0.13 -21.07
CA ASP A 100 9.44 0.94 -22.23
C ASP A 100 9.11 2.41 -22.00
N VAL A 101 7.96 2.70 -21.34
CA VAL A 101 7.62 4.03 -20.85
C VAL A 101 8.70 4.55 -19.90
N GLU A 102 9.09 3.74 -18.93
CA GLU A 102 10.16 4.11 -17.99
C GLU A 102 11.48 4.42 -18.71
N ARG A 103 11.92 3.57 -19.62
CA ARG A 103 13.14 3.80 -20.39
C ARG A 103 13.09 5.10 -21.19
N ARG A 104 11.96 5.36 -21.83
CA ARG A 104 11.75 6.59 -22.60
C ARG A 104 11.80 7.84 -21.72
N LEU A 105 11.16 7.81 -20.56
CA LEU A 105 11.10 8.92 -19.64
C LEU A 105 12.41 9.14 -18.87
N LEU A 106 13.05 8.06 -18.46
CA LEU A 106 14.27 8.12 -17.63
C LEU A 106 15.57 8.14 -18.43
N GLY A 107 15.50 8.09 -19.77
CA GLY A 107 16.71 8.10 -20.59
C GLY A 107 17.53 6.82 -20.53
N GLY A 108 16.89 5.68 -20.20
CA GLY A 108 17.44 4.34 -20.44
C GLY A 108 17.98 3.58 -19.25
N GLY A 109 18.10 4.13 -18.05
CA GLY A 109 18.66 3.35 -16.96
C GLY A 109 18.54 3.92 -15.57
N PHE A 110 18.86 3.08 -14.61
CA PHE A 110 18.89 3.43 -13.18
C PHE A 110 19.70 4.71 -12.88
N HIS A 111 20.78 4.95 -13.63
CA HIS A 111 21.62 6.13 -13.44
C HIS A 111 20.91 7.45 -13.76
N ALA A 112 19.94 7.44 -14.66
CA ALA A 112 19.15 8.60 -15.05
C ALA A 112 17.85 8.76 -14.26
N ASP A 113 17.55 7.86 -13.34
CA ASP A 113 16.34 7.92 -12.52
C ASP A 113 16.45 9.04 -11.47
N PRO A 114 15.55 10.07 -11.50
CA PRO A 114 15.57 11.16 -10.54
C PRO A 114 15.35 10.68 -9.09
N PHE A 115 14.70 9.52 -8.90
CA PHE A 115 14.47 8.97 -7.59
C PHE A 115 15.72 8.43 -6.89
N ARG A 116 16.86 8.35 -7.58
CA ARG A 116 18.16 8.16 -6.89
C ARG A 116 18.47 9.26 -5.88
N LEU A 117 17.98 10.46 -6.13
CA LEU A 117 18.16 11.64 -5.31
C LEU A 117 17.09 11.82 -4.23
N VAL A 118 16.09 10.96 -4.22
CA VAL A 118 15.01 10.98 -3.22
C VAL A 118 15.29 9.89 -2.19
N ARG A 119 15.49 10.29 -0.94
CA ARG A 119 15.58 9.37 0.19
C ARG A 119 14.30 9.43 1.00
N VAL A 120 13.72 8.29 1.27
CA VAL A 120 12.48 8.17 2.04
C VAL A 120 12.73 7.19 3.17
N ALA A 121 12.67 7.67 4.40
CA ALA A 121 12.77 6.82 5.58
C ALA A 121 11.47 6.02 5.77
N ASP A 122 11.57 4.89 6.48
CA ASP A 122 10.39 4.17 6.91
C ASP A 122 9.53 5.05 7.81
N ALA A 123 8.20 5.01 7.59
CA ALA A 123 7.28 5.74 8.44
C ALA A 123 6.96 4.90 9.69
N THR A 124 7.47 5.35 10.82
CA THR A 124 7.40 4.65 12.11
C THR A 124 6.59 5.45 13.14
N GLY A 125 6.10 4.77 14.17
CA GLY A 125 5.40 5.40 15.28
C GLY A 125 5.56 4.58 16.56
N ALA A 126 5.29 5.20 17.71
CA ALA A 126 5.47 4.57 19.01
C ALA A 126 4.36 3.55 19.35
N ALA A 127 3.14 3.81 18.89
CA ALA A 127 1.97 3.00 19.23
C ALA A 127 1.01 2.93 18.04
N ILE A 128 1.28 2.02 17.11
CA ILE A 128 0.44 1.79 15.94
C ILE A 128 -0.42 0.57 16.19
N ALA A 129 -1.73 0.76 16.23
CA ALA A 129 -2.67 -0.34 16.34
C ALA A 129 -2.91 -0.98 14.96
N SER A 130 -2.85 -2.30 14.92
CA SER A 130 -3.26 -3.09 13.75
C SER A 130 -4.32 -4.11 14.14
N ARG A 131 -5.01 -4.65 13.16
CA ARG A 131 -5.98 -5.74 13.34
C ARG A 131 -6.04 -6.64 12.11
N VAL A 132 -6.38 -7.89 12.33
CA VAL A 132 -6.61 -8.86 11.28
C VAL A 132 -8.07 -8.79 10.82
N VAL A 133 -8.27 -8.60 9.52
CA VAL A 133 -9.57 -8.46 8.87
C VAL A 133 -9.70 -9.42 7.70
N PHE A 134 -10.92 -9.61 7.20
CA PHE A 134 -11.15 -10.20 5.89
C PHE A 134 -11.04 -9.14 4.81
N CYS A 135 -10.30 -9.46 3.75
CA CYS A 135 -10.26 -8.69 2.51
C CYS A 135 -10.96 -9.50 1.42
N THR A 136 -12.00 -8.94 0.85
CA THR A 136 -12.77 -9.54 -0.23
C THR A 136 -12.63 -8.72 -1.50
N ASN A 137 -12.55 -9.38 -2.64
CA ASN A 137 -12.48 -8.70 -3.92
C ASN A 137 -13.90 -8.39 -4.41
N HIS A 138 -14.16 -7.14 -4.73
CA HIS A 138 -15.38 -6.70 -5.40
C HIS A 138 -15.06 -6.24 -6.82
N LYS A 139 -15.95 -6.55 -7.77
CA LYS A 139 -15.82 -6.00 -9.12
C LYS A 139 -16.12 -4.50 -9.11
N LYS A 140 -15.34 -3.72 -9.84
CA LYS A 140 -15.61 -2.27 -9.99
C LYS A 140 -16.99 -1.97 -10.56
N ARG A 141 -17.48 -2.81 -11.49
CA ARG A 141 -18.82 -2.71 -12.05
C ARG A 141 -19.71 -3.84 -11.54
N ARG A 142 -20.99 -3.54 -11.33
CA ARG A 142 -21.99 -4.56 -11.01
C ARG A 142 -22.17 -5.46 -12.21
N VAL A 143 -21.92 -6.75 -12.05
CA VAL A 143 -22.11 -7.77 -13.08
C VAL A 143 -23.03 -8.82 -12.53
N LEU A 144 -24.13 -9.10 -13.24
CA LEU A 144 -25.08 -10.13 -12.86
C LEU A 144 -24.83 -11.39 -13.70
N ASP A 145 -25.06 -12.55 -13.12
CA ASP A 145 -25.11 -13.80 -13.83
C ASP A 145 -26.46 -13.98 -14.54
N LYS A 146 -26.61 -15.11 -15.25
CA LYS A 146 -27.86 -15.44 -15.97
C LYS A 146 -29.08 -15.58 -15.07
N SER A 147 -28.90 -15.76 -13.76
CA SER A 147 -29.98 -15.86 -12.76
C SER A 147 -30.30 -14.53 -12.09
N GLY A 148 -29.61 -13.43 -12.47
CA GLY A 148 -29.77 -12.11 -11.86
C GLY A 148 -28.97 -11.93 -10.56
N ARG A 149 -28.16 -12.90 -10.18
CA ARG A 149 -27.32 -12.83 -8.98
C ARG A 149 -26.03 -12.05 -9.27
N GLU A 150 -25.64 -11.21 -8.34
CA GLU A 150 -24.41 -10.45 -8.49
C GLU A 150 -23.16 -11.36 -8.43
N LEU A 151 -22.30 -11.24 -9.44
CA LEU A 151 -21.02 -11.92 -9.46
C LEU A 151 -20.03 -11.16 -8.56
N THR A 152 -19.54 -11.85 -7.53
CA THR A 152 -18.45 -11.36 -6.69
C THR A 152 -17.12 -11.32 -7.45
N GLY A 153 -16.12 -10.63 -6.91
CA GLY A 153 -14.77 -10.66 -7.45
C GLY A 153 -14.18 -12.08 -7.45
N GLN A 154 -13.24 -12.32 -8.34
CA GLN A 154 -12.53 -13.60 -8.37
C GLN A 154 -11.53 -13.69 -7.21
N GLY A 155 -11.39 -14.88 -6.67
CA GLY A 155 -10.46 -15.24 -5.62
C GLY A 155 -11.09 -15.39 -4.23
N PRO A 156 -10.47 -16.19 -3.37
CA PRO A 156 -10.92 -16.36 -2.00
C PRO A 156 -10.72 -15.09 -1.19
N ALA A 157 -11.54 -14.91 -0.15
CA ALA A 157 -11.27 -13.90 0.86
C ALA A 157 -9.93 -14.19 1.54
N THR A 158 -9.05 -13.19 1.58
CA THR A 158 -7.77 -13.27 2.27
C THR A 158 -7.89 -12.68 3.67
N ARG A 159 -7.03 -13.13 4.58
CA ARG A 159 -6.93 -12.56 5.93
C ARG A 159 -5.70 -11.68 5.94
N ARG A 160 -5.90 -10.41 6.25
CA ARG A 160 -4.81 -9.43 6.26
C ARG A 160 -4.75 -8.70 7.58
N GLU A 161 -3.56 -8.49 8.05
CA GLU A 161 -3.31 -7.52 9.09
C GLU A 161 -3.24 -6.13 8.46
N THR A 162 -4.04 -5.23 8.98
CA THR A 162 -4.13 -3.84 8.49
C THR A 162 -3.92 -2.88 9.64
N ILE A 163 -3.32 -1.73 9.37
CA ILE A 163 -3.28 -0.61 10.33
C ILE A 163 -4.70 -0.10 10.49
N VAL A 164 -5.11 0.11 11.75
CA VAL A 164 -6.46 0.60 12.07
C VAL A 164 -6.61 2.03 11.56
N ALA A 165 -7.70 2.30 10.86
CA ALA A 165 -8.02 3.65 10.38
C ALA A 165 -8.25 4.64 11.54
N GLY A 166 -8.07 5.94 11.27
CA GLY A 166 -8.32 7.01 12.24
C GLY A 166 -7.18 7.28 13.22
N GLN A 167 -6.03 6.65 13.06
CA GLN A 167 -4.83 6.94 13.86
C GLN A 167 -4.09 8.15 13.27
N LEU A 168 -4.65 9.34 13.49
CA LEU A 168 -4.11 10.57 12.93
C LEU A 168 -2.71 10.88 13.48
N ARG A 169 -1.78 11.28 12.60
CA ARG A 169 -0.39 11.65 12.92
C ARG A 169 0.39 10.60 13.72
N SER A 170 0.01 9.33 13.59
CA SER A 170 0.61 8.23 14.32
C SER A 170 1.96 7.77 13.74
N LEU A 171 2.18 8.01 12.45
CA LEU A 171 3.40 7.66 11.74
C LEU A 171 4.20 8.91 11.38
N ARG A 172 5.52 8.81 11.46
CA ARG A 172 6.47 9.85 11.06
C ARG A 172 7.50 9.26 10.12
N SER A 173 7.80 9.99 9.05
CA SER A 173 8.84 9.68 8.08
C SER A 173 9.60 10.95 7.73
N GLU A 174 10.78 10.78 7.16
CA GLU A 174 11.58 11.86 6.61
C GLU A 174 11.77 11.63 5.12
N ILE A 175 11.57 12.69 4.33
CA ILE A 175 11.86 12.69 2.90
C ILE A 175 12.95 13.73 2.66
N ARG A 176 14.06 13.30 2.04
CA ARG A 176 15.16 14.17 1.69
C ARG A 176 15.39 14.13 0.19
N LEU A 177 15.53 15.32 -0.40
CA LEU A 177 16.00 15.49 -1.77
C LEU A 177 17.49 15.80 -1.70
N ASP A 178 18.31 14.88 -2.22
CA ASP A 178 19.77 15.06 -2.25
C ASP A 178 20.15 16.08 -3.34
N ASP A 179 21.17 16.88 -3.06
CA ASP A 179 21.69 17.84 -4.01
C ASP A 179 22.60 17.14 -5.05
N LEU A 180 22.37 17.48 -6.32
CA LEU A 180 23.22 17.00 -7.41
C LEU A 180 24.68 17.45 -7.28
N ALA A 181 24.92 18.65 -6.76
CA ALA A 181 26.28 19.16 -6.62
C ALA A 181 27.13 18.30 -5.68
N GLY A 182 26.54 17.85 -4.55
CA GLY A 182 27.21 16.94 -3.61
C GLY A 182 27.56 15.59 -4.25
N ILE A 183 26.64 15.04 -5.05
CA ILE A 183 26.84 13.75 -5.74
C ILE A 183 27.89 13.87 -6.85
N HIS A 184 27.93 14.98 -7.58
CA HIS A 184 28.99 15.24 -8.56
C HIS A 184 30.37 15.28 -7.91
N LEU A 185 30.53 15.97 -6.79
CA LEU A 185 31.80 16.02 -6.05
C LEU A 185 32.25 14.66 -5.54
N GLU A 186 31.34 13.82 -5.05
CA GLU A 186 31.66 12.45 -4.63
C GLU A 186 32.07 11.57 -5.80
N ASN A 187 31.41 11.69 -6.94
CA ASN A 187 31.68 10.89 -8.12
C ASN A 187 32.93 11.36 -8.91
N GLU A 188 33.20 12.67 -8.93
CA GLU A 188 34.47 13.19 -9.48
C GLU A 188 35.68 12.66 -8.69
N ARG A 189 35.57 12.60 -7.35
CA ARG A 189 36.60 11.98 -6.50
C ARG A 189 36.76 10.48 -6.77
N ALA A 190 35.68 9.79 -7.19
CA ALA A 190 35.69 8.38 -7.56
C ALA A 190 36.04 8.14 -9.04
N GLY A 191 36.25 9.20 -9.84
CA GLY A 191 36.53 9.09 -11.27
C GLY A 191 35.35 8.65 -12.14
N ALA A 192 34.12 8.73 -11.62
CA ALA A 192 32.93 8.30 -12.31
C ALA A 192 32.08 9.51 -12.77
N LEU A 193 31.69 9.52 -14.07
CA LEU A 193 30.69 10.48 -14.58
C LEU A 193 29.29 10.01 -14.18
N THR A 194 28.58 10.84 -13.39
CA THR A 194 27.19 10.56 -13.04
C THR A 194 26.25 11.26 -14.02
N PRO A 195 25.41 10.51 -14.77
CA PRO A 195 24.42 11.13 -15.64
C PRO A 195 23.45 12.01 -14.83
N ILE A 196 23.15 13.18 -15.37
CA ILE A 196 22.13 14.07 -14.80
C ILE A 196 20.75 13.56 -15.20
N PRO A 197 19.82 13.31 -14.26
CA PRO A 197 18.45 12.89 -14.58
C PRO A 197 17.75 13.93 -15.47
N LYS A 198 17.14 13.47 -16.55
CA LYS A 198 16.41 14.32 -17.50
C LYS A 198 15.25 15.05 -16.84
N TYR A 199 14.51 14.37 -15.98
CA TYR A 199 13.34 14.89 -15.28
C TYR A 199 13.66 15.04 -13.79
N ARG A 200 14.47 16.03 -13.46
CA ARG A 200 14.80 16.33 -12.06
C ARG A 200 13.55 16.66 -11.26
N ILE A 201 13.60 16.31 -9.97
CA ILE A 201 12.62 16.77 -8.98
C ILE A 201 13.16 18.08 -8.40
N PRO A 202 12.60 19.24 -8.76
CA PRO A 202 13.20 20.54 -8.40
C PRO A 202 12.98 20.87 -6.92
N SER A 203 11.83 20.44 -6.38
CA SER A 203 11.44 20.73 -5.01
C SER A 203 10.47 19.68 -4.45
N PHE A 204 10.35 19.68 -3.13
CA PHE A 204 9.34 18.84 -2.47
C PHE A 204 7.92 19.26 -2.85
N ALA A 205 7.66 20.56 -3.00
CA ALA A 205 6.34 21.07 -3.39
C ALA A 205 5.91 20.57 -4.76
N GLU A 206 6.81 20.56 -5.75
CA GLU A 206 6.51 20.05 -7.08
C GLU A 206 6.29 18.53 -7.09
N LEU A 207 7.08 17.79 -6.32
CA LEU A 207 6.86 16.35 -6.12
C LEU A 207 5.48 16.10 -5.49
N ALA A 208 5.12 16.85 -4.45
CA ALA A 208 3.82 16.75 -3.79
C ALA A 208 2.68 17.08 -4.73
N GLN A 209 2.80 18.15 -5.52
CA GLN A 209 1.79 18.52 -6.52
C GLN A 209 1.64 17.46 -7.63
N ALA A 210 2.72 16.83 -8.07
CA ALA A 210 2.66 15.71 -9.02
C ALA A 210 1.91 14.52 -8.42
N CYS A 211 2.20 14.16 -7.18
CA CYS A 211 1.50 13.11 -6.44
C CYS A 211 0.01 13.45 -6.28
N ASN A 212 -0.30 14.68 -5.88
CA ASN A 212 -1.68 15.12 -5.66
C ASN A 212 -2.50 15.07 -6.95
N ARG A 213 -1.97 15.54 -8.09
CA ARG A 213 -2.66 15.43 -9.38
C ARG A 213 -2.98 13.99 -9.75
N PHE A 214 -2.01 13.09 -9.57
CA PHE A 214 -2.17 11.69 -9.92
C PHE A 214 -3.15 10.95 -8.98
N TYR A 215 -2.97 11.10 -7.67
CA TYR A 215 -3.73 10.33 -6.70
C TYR A 215 -5.12 10.91 -6.39
N LEU A 216 -5.33 12.23 -6.47
CA LEU A 216 -6.67 12.80 -6.30
C LEU A 216 -7.64 12.27 -7.34
N HIS A 217 -7.24 12.25 -8.63
CA HIS A 217 -8.09 11.71 -9.68
C HIS A 217 -8.46 10.23 -9.43
N LYS A 218 -7.48 9.42 -9.01
CA LYS A 218 -7.72 8.01 -8.68
C LYS A 218 -8.59 7.83 -7.45
N PHE A 219 -8.41 8.69 -6.46
CA PHE A 219 -9.20 8.67 -5.24
C PHE A 219 -10.66 9.04 -5.50
N ASP A 220 -10.91 10.05 -6.33
CA ASP A 220 -12.25 10.45 -6.74
C ASP A 220 -12.95 9.31 -7.53
N GLU A 221 -12.23 8.65 -8.44
CA GLU A 221 -12.74 7.47 -9.15
C GLU A 221 -13.11 6.34 -8.15
N GLU A 222 -12.26 6.09 -7.15
CA GLU A 222 -12.50 5.08 -6.14
C GLU A 222 -13.71 5.42 -5.26
N LEU A 223 -13.82 6.67 -4.79
CA LEU A 223 -14.98 7.13 -4.02
C LEU A 223 -16.28 6.95 -4.81
N ARG A 224 -16.29 7.28 -6.10
CA ARG A 224 -17.45 7.08 -6.98
C ARG A 224 -17.83 5.60 -7.07
N ILE A 225 -16.84 4.70 -7.24
CA ILE A 225 -17.09 3.26 -7.29
C ILE A 225 -17.65 2.75 -5.95
N LEU A 226 -17.09 3.18 -4.83
CA LEU A 226 -17.56 2.79 -3.50
C LEU A 226 -19.01 3.23 -3.26
N GLU A 227 -19.38 4.45 -3.68
CA GLU A 227 -20.72 5.00 -3.61
C GLU A 227 -21.70 4.23 -4.53
N GLU A 228 -21.42 4.11 -5.82
CA GLU A 228 -22.25 3.41 -6.80
C GLU A 228 -22.48 1.95 -6.41
N ARG A 229 -21.48 1.32 -5.81
CA ARG A 229 -21.53 -0.06 -5.35
C ARG A 229 -22.08 -0.23 -3.94
N ARG A 230 -22.34 0.86 -3.21
CA ARG A 230 -22.76 0.87 -1.80
C ARG A 230 -21.87 0.00 -0.91
N LEU A 231 -20.55 0.10 -1.11
CA LEU A 231 -19.55 -0.69 -0.36
C LEU A 231 -19.16 -0.02 0.97
N VAL A 232 -19.50 1.22 1.15
CA VAL A 232 -19.25 2.02 2.37
C VAL A 232 -20.51 2.79 2.75
N SER A 233 -20.56 3.30 3.98
CA SER A 233 -21.70 4.11 4.44
C SER A 233 -21.64 5.53 3.88
N ASP A 234 -22.81 6.16 3.71
CA ASP A 234 -22.92 7.55 3.25
C ASP A 234 -22.21 8.52 4.20
N SER A 235 -22.22 8.25 5.51
CA SER A 235 -21.50 9.06 6.50
C SER A 235 -19.99 8.98 6.35
N TRP A 236 -19.46 7.82 5.96
CA TRP A 236 -18.03 7.68 5.68
C TRP A 236 -17.64 8.45 4.41
N LEU A 237 -18.47 8.36 3.35
CA LEU A 237 -18.25 9.11 2.10
C LEU A 237 -18.28 10.63 2.34
N ALA A 238 -19.27 11.11 3.10
CA ALA A 238 -19.35 12.52 3.46
C ALA A 238 -18.09 12.97 4.23
N GLY A 239 -17.66 12.19 5.25
CA GLY A 239 -16.45 12.49 6.01
C GLY A 239 -15.17 12.52 5.15
N MET A 240 -15.06 11.65 4.13
CA MET A 240 -13.92 11.68 3.21
C MET A 240 -13.93 12.91 2.31
N ARG A 241 -15.10 13.33 1.82
CA ARG A 241 -15.25 14.56 1.03
C ARG A 241 -14.93 15.80 1.85
N ASP A 242 -15.42 15.88 3.07
CA ASP A 242 -15.12 16.99 4.00
C ASP A 242 -13.64 17.07 4.31
N LEU A 243 -12.97 15.93 4.52
CA LEU A 243 -11.54 15.88 4.74
C LEU A 243 -10.75 16.40 3.53
N LEU A 244 -11.13 16.00 2.31
CA LEU A 244 -10.50 16.51 1.09
C LEU A 244 -10.67 18.01 0.93
N LEU A 245 -11.87 18.53 1.19
CA LEU A 245 -12.13 19.97 1.18
C LEU A 245 -11.26 20.72 2.20
N ALA A 246 -11.17 20.20 3.42
CA ALA A 246 -10.32 20.80 4.47
C ALA A 246 -8.82 20.77 4.12
N LEU A 247 -8.37 19.85 3.27
CA LEU A 247 -6.98 19.73 2.85
C LEU A 247 -6.68 20.41 1.52
N GLN A 248 -7.67 20.95 0.83
CA GLN A 248 -7.55 21.42 -0.55
C GLN A 248 -6.39 22.41 -0.75
N ASP A 249 -6.29 23.44 0.09
CA ASP A 249 -5.24 24.47 -0.02
C ASP A 249 -3.84 23.89 0.23
N TYR A 250 -3.73 22.95 1.17
CA TYR A 250 -2.48 22.24 1.45
C TYR A 250 -2.03 21.34 0.30
N LEU A 251 -2.99 20.66 -0.35
CA LEU A 251 -2.72 19.82 -1.50
C LEU A 251 -2.34 20.64 -2.73
N GLN A 252 -3.05 21.77 -3.00
CA GLN A 252 -2.75 22.64 -4.12
C GLN A 252 -1.39 23.33 -3.98
N SER A 253 -1.05 23.78 -2.78
CA SER A 253 0.25 24.43 -2.49
C SER A 253 1.42 23.45 -2.37
N GLY A 254 1.19 22.13 -2.42
CA GLY A 254 2.23 21.13 -2.21
C GLY A 254 2.74 21.02 -0.76
N LYS A 255 2.00 21.60 0.19
CA LYS A 255 2.29 21.46 1.64
C LYS A 255 1.79 20.14 2.22
N ALA A 256 0.88 19.49 1.54
CA ALA A 256 0.43 18.12 1.81
C ALA A 256 0.58 17.27 0.55
N MET A 257 0.76 15.96 0.73
CA MET A 257 0.92 14.97 -0.32
C MET A 257 -0.05 13.83 -0.09
N LEU A 258 -0.81 13.48 -1.12
CA LEU A 258 -1.62 12.27 -1.19
C LEU A 258 -0.81 11.17 -1.87
N LEU A 259 -0.82 9.96 -1.27
CA LEU A 259 -0.14 8.78 -1.77
C LEU A 259 -1.04 7.54 -1.72
#